data_0f3a2971e1899de702b0aac5a57e9eb8
#
_entry.id   0f3a2971e1899de702b0aac5a57e9eb8
#
_cell.length_a   1.000
_cell.length_b   1.000
_cell.length_c   1.000
_cell.angle_alpha   90.00
_cell.angle_beta   90.00
_cell.angle_gamma   90.00
#
_symmetry.space_group_name_H-M   'P 1'
#
loop_
_entity.id
_entity.type
_entity.pdbx_description
1 polymer ?
#
loop_
_entity_poly.entity_id
_entity_poly.type
_entity_poly.pdbx_seq_one_letter_code
_entity_poly.pdbx_strand_id
1 'polypeptide(L)'
;MYDFEDARRRMVSGQIRVHDVTDKRIQDAMVRLPRERFVPRSQHAHAYADMEIAGGEGRTLMRPRDFAKLIQAADLRSRDIVLDIACARGYSTAVLADICETVVGLEDNDE
;
A
#
# COMPACT_ATOMS: atom_id res chain seq x y z
N MET A 1 3.12 -20.11 -13.46
CA MET A 1 2.10 -19.20 -12.89
C MET A 1 2.72 -18.36 -11.80
N TYR A 2 2.49 -17.07 -11.83
CA TYR A 2 3.03 -16.15 -10.83
C TYR A 2 2.25 -16.27 -9.54
N ASP A 3 2.94 -16.50 -8.43
CA ASP A 3 2.33 -16.61 -7.11
C ASP A 3 2.39 -15.25 -6.40
N PHE A 4 1.30 -14.49 -6.50
CA PHE A 4 1.22 -13.16 -5.89
C PHE A 4 1.25 -13.22 -4.36
N GLU A 5 0.68 -14.24 -3.77
CA GLU A 5 0.69 -14.36 -2.32
C GLU A 5 2.11 -14.55 -1.79
N ASP A 6 2.90 -15.40 -2.44
CA ASP A 6 4.29 -15.61 -2.06
C ASP A 6 5.10 -14.32 -2.27
N ALA A 7 4.90 -13.64 -3.41
CA ALA A 7 5.56 -12.37 -3.69
C ALA A 7 5.22 -11.32 -2.63
N ARG A 8 3.97 -11.29 -2.18
CA ARG A 8 3.52 -10.35 -1.15
C ARG A 8 4.20 -10.61 0.18
N ARG A 9 4.30 -11.87 0.59
CA ARG A 9 5.00 -12.24 1.83
C ARG A 9 6.48 -11.88 1.76
N ARG A 10 7.11 -12.11 0.63
CA ARG A 10 8.51 -11.74 0.41
C ARG A 10 8.72 -10.23 0.44
N MET A 11 7.77 -9.47 -0.09
CA MET A 11 7.83 -8.01 -0.02
C MET A 11 7.85 -7.56 1.44
N VAL A 12 6.96 -8.07 2.26
CA VAL A 12 6.89 -7.67 3.67
C VAL A 12 8.16 -8.07 4.43
N SER A 13 8.65 -9.29 4.24
CA SER A 13 9.84 -9.75 4.95
C SER A 13 11.13 -9.11 4.43
N GLY A 14 11.24 -8.85 3.13
CA GLY A 14 12.47 -8.38 2.50
C GLY A 14 12.56 -6.88 2.25
N GLN A 15 11.43 -6.17 2.21
CA GLN A 15 11.41 -4.74 1.90
C GLN A 15 10.84 -3.89 3.05
N ILE A 16 9.97 -4.44 3.86
CA ILE A 16 9.26 -3.69 4.90
C ILE A 16 9.94 -3.87 6.25
N ARG A 17 10.01 -5.12 6.73
CA ARG A 17 10.54 -5.41 8.05
C ARG A 17 12.02 -5.04 8.19
N VAL A 18 12.81 -5.26 7.16
CA VAL A 18 14.25 -4.96 7.17
C VAL A 18 14.56 -3.47 7.08
N HIS A 19 13.57 -2.63 6.79
CA HIS A 19 13.73 -1.18 6.72
C HIS A 19 13.05 -0.46 7.88
N ASP A 20 13.09 -1.08 9.07
CA ASP A 20 12.65 -0.49 10.33
C ASP A 20 11.14 -0.24 10.44
N VAL A 21 10.34 -0.92 9.65
CA VAL A 21 8.89 -0.90 9.82
C VAL A 21 8.54 -1.98 10.84
N THR A 22 8.35 -1.56 12.09
CA THR A 22 8.12 -2.46 13.22
C THR A 22 6.64 -2.58 13.60
N ASP A 23 5.78 -1.71 13.08
CA ASP A 23 4.36 -1.74 13.40
C ASP A 23 3.69 -2.96 12.78
N LYS A 24 3.25 -3.89 13.63
CA LYS A 24 2.64 -5.15 13.20
C LYS A 24 1.37 -4.93 12.40
N ARG A 25 0.62 -3.88 12.70
CA ARG A 25 -0.63 -3.60 11.98
C ARG A 25 -0.35 -3.28 10.51
N ILE A 26 0.75 -2.55 10.25
CA ILE A 26 1.18 -2.22 8.89
C ILE A 26 1.65 -3.49 8.18
N GLN A 27 2.50 -4.28 8.83
CA GLN A 27 2.98 -5.53 8.26
C GLN A 27 1.83 -6.48 7.92
N ASP A 28 0.89 -6.65 8.85
CA ASP A 28 -0.24 -7.56 8.67
C ASP A 28 -1.18 -7.09 7.54
N ALA A 29 -1.43 -5.78 7.47
CA ALA A 29 -2.24 -5.21 6.39
C ALA A 29 -1.60 -5.46 5.03
N MET A 30 -0.30 -5.23 4.92
CA MET A 30 0.42 -5.38 3.66
C MET A 30 0.58 -6.85 3.24
N VAL A 31 0.57 -7.78 4.19
CA VAL A 31 0.52 -9.23 3.87
C VAL A 31 -0.87 -9.62 3.35
N ARG A 32 -1.91 -9.04 3.94
CA ARG A 32 -3.30 -9.44 3.64
C ARG A 32 -3.83 -8.86 2.33
N LEU A 33 -3.46 -7.61 2.02
CA LEU A 33 -4.08 -6.89 0.92
C LEU A 33 -3.40 -7.20 -0.41
N PRO A 34 -4.19 -7.53 -1.45
CA PRO A 34 -3.65 -7.91 -2.76
C PRO A 34 -3.23 -6.67 -3.57
N ARG A 35 -2.01 -6.21 -3.33
CA ARG A 35 -1.47 -5.01 -3.98
C ARG A 35 -1.58 -5.04 -5.50
N GLU A 36 -1.49 -6.25 -6.11
CA GLU A 36 -1.59 -6.40 -7.56
C GLU A 36 -2.95 -5.93 -8.10
N ARG A 37 -3.99 -5.92 -7.28
CA ARG A 37 -5.32 -5.47 -7.70
C ARG A 37 -5.46 -3.96 -7.73
N PHE A 38 -4.49 -3.25 -7.20
CA PHE A 38 -4.51 -1.78 -7.13
C PHE A 38 -3.57 -1.13 -8.13
N VAL A 39 -3.01 -1.91 -9.04
CA VAL A 39 -2.13 -1.41 -10.10
C VAL A 39 -2.69 -1.79 -11.47
N PRO A 40 -2.36 -1.02 -12.53
CA PRO A 40 -2.79 -1.38 -13.88
C PRO A 40 -2.35 -2.79 -14.25
N ARG A 41 -3.15 -3.47 -15.07
CA ARG A 41 -2.86 -4.84 -15.49
C ARG A 41 -1.45 -4.98 -16.06
N SER A 42 -1.00 -3.98 -16.83
CA SER A 42 0.33 -3.98 -17.43
C SER A 42 1.46 -3.95 -16.39
N GLN A 43 1.15 -3.60 -15.14
CA GLN A 43 2.13 -3.48 -14.06
C GLN A 43 2.00 -4.60 -13.02
N HIS A 44 1.15 -5.61 -13.25
CA HIS A 44 0.93 -6.66 -12.26
C HIS A 44 2.22 -7.40 -11.89
N ALA A 45 3.10 -7.64 -12.87
CA ALA A 45 4.36 -8.33 -12.62
C ALA A 45 5.31 -7.54 -11.71
N HIS A 46 5.11 -6.22 -11.59
CA HIS A 46 5.94 -5.34 -10.76
C HIS A 46 5.30 -4.96 -9.43
N ALA A 47 4.10 -5.48 -9.15
CA ALA A 47 3.31 -5.04 -7.99
C ALA A 47 4.07 -5.15 -6.66
N TYR A 48 4.95 -6.13 -6.53
CA TYR A 48 5.70 -6.38 -5.30
C TYR A 48 7.18 -6.07 -5.41
N ALA A 49 7.58 -5.40 -6.49
CA ALA A 49 8.97 -4.98 -6.67
C ALA A 49 9.29 -3.77 -5.77
N ASP A 50 10.56 -3.61 -5.46
CA ASP A 50 11.05 -2.50 -4.66
C ASP A 50 11.20 -1.25 -5.54
N MET A 51 10.07 -0.72 -6.00
CA MET A 51 10.04 0.40 -6.94
C MET A 51 8.69 1.11 -6.88
N GLU A 52 8.66 2.34 -7.37
CA GLU A 52 7.43 3.05 -7.65
C GLU A 52 6.76 2.44 -8.88
N ILE A 53 5.43 2.50 -8.92
CA ILE A 53 4.66 1.94 -10.03
C ILE A 53 3.77 3.01 -10.62
N ALA A 54 3.87 3.22 -11.94
CA ALA A 54 3.00 4.15 -12.63
C ALA A 54 1.55 3.65 -12.55
N GLY A 55 0.66 4.49 -12.02
CA GLY A 55 -0.75 4.16 -11.84
C GLY A 55 -1.67 4.66 -12.93
N GLY A 56 -1.12 5.35 -13.94
CA GLY A 56 -1.90 6.01 -14.98
C GLY A 56 -2.32 7.42 -14.56
N GLU A 57 -2.65 8.26 -15.54
CA GLU A 57 -3.17 9.62 -15.32
C GLU A 57 -2.30 10.48 -14.39
N GLY A 58 -0.99 10.32 -14.46
CA GLY A 58 -0.06 11.10 -13.65
C GLY A 58 0.05 10.64 -12.21
N ARG A 59 -0.62 9.55 -11.84
CA ARG A 59 -0.52 8.98 -10.49
C ARG A 59 0.60 7.96 -10.43
N THR A 60 1.26 7.89 -9.28
CA THR A 60 2.33 6.93 -9.01
C THR A 60 2.05 6.27 -7.66
N LEU A 61 2.11 4.94 -7.64
CA LEU A 61 2.03 4.20 -6.39
C LEU A 61 3.41 4.18 -5.75
N MET A 62 3.50 4.61 -4.51
CA MET A 62 4.78 4.69 -3.79
C MET A 62 5.45 3.32 -3.69
N ARG A 63 6.77 3.33 -3.68
CA ARG A 63 7.58 2.17 -3.33
C ARG A 63 7.09 1.61 -1.98
N PRO A 64 6.96 0.28 -1.85
CA PRO A 64 6.36 -0.30 -0.64
C PRO A 64 6.99 0.17 0.67
N ARG A 65 8.32 0.18 0.77
CA ARG A 65 8.97 0.58 2.02
C ARG A 65 8.78 2.06 2.33
N ASP A 66 8.76 2.91 1.32
CA ASP A 66 8.56 4.35 1.53
C ASP A 66 7.15 4.63 2.06
N PHE A 67 6.16 3.97 1.47
CA PHE A 67 4.79 4.07 1.94
C PHE A 67 4.64 3.55 3.37
N ALA A 68 5.21 2.38 3.66
CA ALA A 68 5.12 1.77 4.98
C ALA A 68 5.78 2.65 6.05
N LYS A 69 6.95 3.22 5.74
CA LYS A 69 7.65 4.11 6.66
C LYS A 69 6.86 5.41 6.89
N LEU A 70 6.23 5.91 5.85
CA LEU A 70 5.41 7.12 5.94
C LEU A 70 4.23 6.92 6.90
N ILE A 71 3.48 5.83 6.73
CA ILE A 71 2.32 5.59 7.58
C ILE A 71 2.73 5.20 9.01
N GLN A 72 3.88 4.54 9.18
CA GLN A 72 4.40 4.30 10.52
C GLN A 72 4.75 5.61 11.22
N ALA A 73 5.39 6.54 10.50
CA ALA A 73 5.75 7.85 11.05
C ALA A 73 4.52 8.67 11.42
N ALA A 74 3.39 8.44 10.77
CA ALA A 74 2.14 9.13 11.10
C ALA A 74 1.57 8.71 12.46
N ASP A 75 2.04 7.61 13.01
CA ASP A 75 1.62 7.09 14.32
C ASP A 75 0.10 6.96 14.42
N LEU A 76 -0.47 6.22 13.48
CA LEU A 76 -1.91 6.06 13.37
C LEU A 76 -2.49 5.29 14.55
N ARG A 77 -3.63 5.76 15.04
CA ARG A 77 -4.39 5.09 16.09
C ARG A 77 -5.65 4.48 15.51
N SER A 78 -6.14 3.41 16.16
CA SER A 78 -7.30 2.68 15.65
C SER A 78 -8.56 3.54 15.53
N ARG A 79 -8.68 4.59 16.33
CA ARG A 79 -9.84 5.49 16.31
C ARG A 79 -9.68 6.70 15.41
N ASP A 80 -8.55 6.83 14.73
CA ASP A 80 -8.32 7.97 13.87
C ASP A 80 -9.26 7.98 12.66
N ILE A 81 -9.57 9.19 12.22
CA ILE A 81 -10.26 9.45 10.97
C ILE A 81 -9.22 10.01 10.02
N VAL A 82 -9.02 9.36 8.88
CA VAL A 82 -7.94 9.69 7.95
C VAL A 82 -8.53 10.12 6.62
N LEU A 83 -8.00 11.21 6.08
CA LEU A 83 -8.30 11.65 4.71
C LEU A 83 -7.10 11.33 3.83
N ASP A 84 -7.33 10.47 2.84
CA ASP A 84 -6.30 10.04 1.89
C ASP A 84 -6.54 10.77 0.56
N ILE A 85 -5.77 11.83 0.32
CA ILE A 85 -5.94 12.70 -0.84
C ILE A 85 -5.16 12.14 -2.02
N ALA A 86 -5.80 12.15 -3.21
CA ALA A 86 -5.24 11.62 -4.46
C ALA A 86 -4.87 10.16 -4.32
N CYS A 87 -5.79 9.36 -3.80
CA CYS A 87 -5.55 7.96 -3.43
C CYS A 87 -5.40 7.01 -4.62
N ALA A 88 -5.52 7.53 -5.84
CA ALA A 88 -5.37 6.76 -7.07
C ALA A 88 -6.32 5.55 -7.09
N ARG A 89 -5.78 4.33 -7.21
CA ARG A 89 -6.59 3.11 -7.29
C ARG A 89 -6.98 2.55 -5.92
N GLY A 90 -6.58 3.23 -4.84
CA GLY A 90 -7.08 2.93 -3.51
C GLY A 90 -6.23 2.01 -2.64
N TYR A 91 -5.00 1.69 -3.04
CA TYR A 91 -4.16 0.81 -2.21
C TYR A 91 -3.87 1.43 -0.85
N SER A 92 -3.45 2.69 -0.82
CA SER A 92 -3.19 3.39 0.44
C SER A 92 -4.43 3.46 1.31
N THR A 93 -5.58 3.76 0.70
CA THR A 93 -6.86 3.80 1.41
C THR A 93 -7.20 2.44 2.03
N ALA A 94 -6.96 1.34 1.29
CA ALA A 94 -7.24 0.00 1.79
C ALA A 94 -6.33 -0.36 2.98
N VAL A 95 -5.04 -0.03 2.92
CA VAL A 95 -4.12 -0.28 4.03
C VAL A 95 -4.53 0.54 5.26
N LEU A 96 -4.83 1.82 5.06
CA LEU A 96 -5.26 2.70 6.16
C LEU A 96 -6.56 2.20 6.80
N ALA A 97 -7.52 1.75 5.98
CA ALA A 97 -8.80 1.23 6.48
C ALA A 97 -8.64 -0.05 7.29
N ASP A 98 -7.56 -0.78 7.08
CA ASP A 98 -7.27 -1.98 7.86
C ASP A 98 -6.72 -1.64 9.25
N ILE A 99 -6.24 -0.43 9.44
CA ILE A 99 -5.61 0.04 10.69
C ILE A 99 -6.53 0.98 11.45
N CYS A 100 -7.19 1.90 10.77
CA CYS A 100 -7.97 2.98 11.37
C CYS A 100 -9.47 2.74 11.22
N GLU A 101 -10.23 3.37 12.12
CA GLU A 101 -11.69 3.21 12.14
C GLU A 101 -12.35 3.74 10.89
N THR A 102 -11.91 4.90 10.40
CA THR A 102 -12.53 5.55 9.26
C THR A 102 -11.48 6.16 8.35
N VAL A 103 -11.57 5.84 7.07
CA VAL A 103 -10.71 6.42 6.04
C VAL A 103 -11.58 6.93 4.92
N VAL A 104 -11.33 8.16 4.49
CA VAL A 104 -11.98 8.73 3.32
C VAL A 104 -10.91 8.92 2.24
N GLY A 105 -11.06 8.18 1.13
CA GLY A 105 -10.19 8.34 -0.03
C GLY A 105 -10.79 9.35 -0.99
N LEU A 106 -9.97 10.27 -1.45
CA LEU A 106 -10.41 11.31 -2.39
C LEU A 106 -9.54 11.25 -3.64
N GLU A 107 -10.19 11.07 -4.80
CA GLU A 107 -9.53 11.01 -6.09
C GLU A 107 -10.39 11.73 -7.12
N ASP A 108 -9.77 12.61 -7.90
CA ASP A 108 -10.47 13.36 -8.93
C ASP A 108 -10.36 12.75 -10.32
N ASN A 109 -9.69 11.61 -10.45
CA ASN A 109 -9.54 10.87 -11.69
C ASN A 109 -10.57 9.74 -11.71
N ASP A 110 -11.38 9.69 -12.77
CA ASP A 110 -12.48 8.72 -12.91
C ASP A 110 -12.04 7.29 -13.25
N GLU A 111 -10.78 7.06 -13.56
CA GLU A 111 -10.31 5.73 -13.95
C GLU A 111 -10.13 4.77 -12.79
#